data_4596d283a969b1ae1c4a60e2c8ed033f
#
_entry.id   4596d283a969b1ae1c4a60e2c8ed033f
#
_cell.length_a   1.000
_cell.length_b   1.000
_cell.length_c   1.000
_cell.angle_alpha   90.00
_cell.angle_beta   90.00
_cell.angle_gamma   90.00
#
_symmetry.space_group_name_H-M   'P 1'
#
loop_
_entity.id
_entity.type
_entity.pdbx_description
1 polymer ?
#
loop_
_entity_poly.entity_id
_entity_poly.type
_entity_poly.pdbx_seq_one_letter_code
_entity_poly.pdbx_strand_id
1 'polypeptide(L)'
;MLGIFKVYDFSIFTALAAVDYNVLLMIGGTMGIVTLFIESKMPARLAEMLISRVPNVKWAVTVLALFAGIISAFVDNVATVLMVAPVGLAISRKLKISPVPVLIAIAVSNLQGAATMVGDTTSMLLGGYAGMNFLDFFWMRGKPGIFWGVELGAIASTIALLILFRKEKQTVSSKIETAVTDYFPSCLMLGTVALLIVASFLPEPAGGFLMT
;
A
#
# COMPACT_ATOMS: atom_id res chain seq x y z
N MET A 1 -29.98 13.60 1.39
CA MET A 1 -31.07 13.09 0.53
C MET A 1 -31.98 12.09 1.24
N LEU A 2 -31.47 11.10 1.98
CA LEU A 2 -32.29 10.11 2.73
C LEU A 2 -33.20 10.72 3.80
N GLY A 3 -32.84 11.85 4.41
CA GLY A 3 -33.69 12.56 5.37
C GLY A 3 -34.97 13.20 4.78
N ILE A 4 -35.02 13.42 3.46
CA ILE A 4 -36.18 14.01 2.78
C ILE A 4 -37.33 12.99 2.70
N PHE A 5 -37.02 11.69 2.69
CA PHE A 5 -38.02 10.62 2.58
C PHE A 5 -38.47 10.03 3.92
N LYS A 6 -38.03 10.61 5.07
CA LYS A 6 -38.34 10.10 6.44
C LYS A 6 -38.18 8.58 6.61
N VAL A 7 -37.25 7.97 5.89
CA VAL A 7 -37.01 6.53 6.00
C VAL A 7 -36.30 6.20 7.33
N TYR A 8 -35.58 7.18 7.91
CA TYR A 8 -35.00 7.14 9.26
C TYR A 8 -35.05 8.54 9.90
N ASP A 9 -35.15 8.61 11.21
CA ASP A 9 -34.92 9.85 12.00
C ASP A 9 -33.45 10.24 11.94
N PHE A 10 -33.01 10.77 10.80
CA PHE A 10 -31.64 11.15 10.54
C PHE A 10 -31.43 12.61 10.89
N SER A 11 -30.85 12.87 12.05
CA SER A 11 -30.40 14.19 12.46
C SER A 11 -28.92 14.38 12.10
N ILE A 12 -28.51 15.61 11.77
CA ILE A 12 -27.11 15.97 11.60
C ILE A 12 -26.30 15.62 12.88
N PHE A 13 -26.87 15.82 14.04
CA PHE A 13 -26.23 15.48 15.32
C PHE A 13 -26.03 13.96 15.49
N THR A 14 -26.99 13.16 15.06
CA THR A 14 -26.88 11.69 15.07
C THR A 14 -25.79 11.23 14.08
N ALA A 15 -25.69 11.88 12.92
CA ALA A 15 -24.65 11.59 11.94
C ALA A 15 -23.25 11.93 12.47
N LEU A 16 -23.09 13.10 13.09
CA LEU A 16 -21.81 13.52 13.70
C LEU A 16 -21.40 12.63 14.86
N ALA A 17 -22.37 12.19 15.68
CA ALA A 17 -22.12 11.27 16.78
C ALA A 17 -21.74 9.84 16.31
N ALA A 18 -22.12 9.45 15.09
CA ALA A 18 -21.79 8.16 14.51
C ALA A 18 -20.43 8.15 13.79
N VAL A 19 -19.75 9.31 13.70
CA VAL A 19 -18.42 9.40 13.09
C VAL A 19 -17.38 8.81 14.05
N ASP A 20 -16.62 7.84 13.57
CA ASP A 20 -15.46 7.33 14.29
C ASP A 20 -14.26 8.26 14.07
N TYR A 21 -14.03 9.14 15.04
CA TYR A 21 -12.94 10.13 14.98
C TYR A 21 -11.57 9.46 15.04
N ASN A 22 -11.43 8.28 15.68
CA ASN A 22 -10.17 7.55 15.74
C ASN A 22 -9.76 7.09 14.34
N VAL A 23 -10.70 6.53 13.58
CA VAL A 23 -10.46 6.13 12.19
C VAL A 23 -10.10 7.35 11.33
N LEU A 24 -10.78 8.49 11.50
CA LEU A 24 -10.44 9.71 10.76
C LEU A 24 -9.04 10.23 11.07
N LEU A 25 -8.65 10.22 12.35
CA LEU A 25 -7.31 10.64 12.78
C LEU A 25 -6.24 9.67 12.24
N MET A 26 -6.51 8.38 12.26
CA MET A 26 -5.61 7.37 11.69
C MET A 26 -5.43 7.56 10.19
N ILE A 27 -6.51 7.78 9.43
CA ILE A 27 -6.45 8.08 7.99
C ILE A 27 -5.65 9.37 7.74
N GLY A 28 -5.97 10.45 8.45
CA GLY A 28 -5.28 11.74 8.28
C GLY A 28 -3.80 11.65 8.63
N GLY A 29 -3.46 10.99 9.73
CA GLY A 29 -2.08 10.80 10.18
C GLY A 29 -1.26 9.95 9.20
N THR A 30 -1.80 8.82 8.77
CA THR A 30 -1.12 7.96 7.78
C THR A 30 -0.93 8.67 6.44
N MET A 31 -1.92 9.39 5.93
CA MET A 31 -1.80 10.18 4.69
C MET A 31 -0.72 11.26 4.82
N GLY A 32 -0.61 11.93 5.96
CA GLY A 32 0.46 12.91 6.22
C GLY A 32 1.85 12.29 6.13
N ILE A 33 2.07 11.16 6.81
CA ILE A 33 3.35 10.44 6.81
C ILE A 33 3.68 9.94 5.40
N VAL A 34 2.69 9.38 4.69
CA VAL A 34 2.85 8.90 3.32
C VAL A 34 3.24 10.04 2.36
N THR A 35 2.63 11.21 2.49
CA THR A 35 2.97 12.38 1.67
C THR A 35 4.44 12.77 1.85
N LEU A 36 4.91 12.86 3.08
CA LEU A 36 6.32 13.14 3.38
C LEU A 36 7.25 12.05 2.82
N PHE A 37 6.85 10.78 2.90
CA PHE A 37 7.61 9.65 2.36
C PHE A 37 7.72 9.72 0.84
N ILE A 38 6.66 10.13 0.13
CA ILE A 38 6.68 10.37 -1.32
C ILE A 38 7.62 11.52 -1.67
N GLU A 39 7.50 12.65 -0.99
CA GLU A 39 8.32 13.84 -1.21
C GLU A 39 9.81 13.58 -0.98
N SER A 40 10.16 12.66 -0.10
CA SER A 40 11.55 12.23 0.13
C SER A 40 12.21 11.55 -1.07
N LYS A 41 11.43 11.13 -2.08
CA LYS A 41 11.86 10.35 -3.25
C LYS A 41 12.48 8.98 -2.92
N MET A 42 12.41 8.55 -1.67
CA MET A 42 12.95 7.27 -1.22
C MET A 42 12.30 6.09 -1.97
N PRO A 43 10.96 6.02 -2.15
CA PRO A 43 10.33 4.92 -2.89
C PRO A 43 10.81 4.81 -4.33
N ALA A 44 10.96 5.95 -5.03
CA ALA A 44 11.46 5.96 -6.41
C ALA A 44 12.90 5.43 -6.49
N ARG A 45 13.77 5.86 -5.56
CA ARG A 45 15.15 5.36 -5.46
C ARG A 45 15.20 3.85 -5.18
N LEU A 46 14.34 3.36 -4.27
CA LEU A 46 14.26 1.92 -3.98
C LEU A 46 13.82 1.13 -5.22
N ALA A 47 12.82 1.61 -5.95
CA ALA A 47 12.40 1.00 -7.21
C ALA A 47 13.53 0.95 -8.24
N GLU A 48 14.26 2.05 -8.46
CA GLU A 48 15.41 2.10 -9.36
C GLU A 48 16.53 1.15 -8.92
N MET A 49 16.79 1.08 -7.63
CA MET A 49 17.81 0.16 -7.06
C MET A 49 17.45 -1.30 -7.32
N LEU A 50 16.20 -1.67 -7.11
CA LEU A 50 15.71 -3.03 -7.38
C LEU A 50 15.85 -3.39 -8.87
N ILE A 51 15.45 -2.47 -9.75
CA ILE A 51 15.51 -2.69 -11.21
C ILE A 51 16.95 -2.76 -11.70
N SER A 52 17.88 -2.00 -11.11
CA SER A 52 19.30 -2.04 -11.50
C SER A 52 19.97 -3.39 -11.23
N ARG A 53 19.38 -4.23 -10.38
CA ARG A 53 19.90 -5.55 -9.99
C ARG A 53 19.34 -6.71 -10.80
N VAL A 54 18.36 -6.47 -11.68
CA VAL A 54 17.71 -7.54 -12.43
C VAL A 54 18.22 -7.62 -13.86
N PRO A 55 18.35 -8.85 -14.43
CA PRO A 55 19.05 -9.04 -15.71
C PRO A 55 18.22 -8.67 -16.94
N ASN A 56 16.88 -8.75 -16.87
CA ASN A 56 16.04 -8.58 -18.03
C ASN A 56 14.66 -7.96 -17.71
N VAL A 57 13.94 -7.56 -18.76
CA VAL A 57 12.62 -6.90 -18.71
C VAL A 57 11.61 -7.71 -17.89
N LYS A 58 11.53 -9.01 -18.10
CA LYS A 58 10.63 -9.89 -17.37
C LYS A 58 10.77 -9.71 -15.87
N TRP A 59 12.01 -9.78 -15.36
CA TRP A 59 12.27 -9.62 -13.94
C TRP A 59 12.11 -8.18 -13.47
N ALA A 60 12.43 -7.19 -14.33
CA ALA A 60 12.25 -5.79 -13.99
C ALA A 60 10.78 -5.45 -13.71
N VAL A 61 9.87 -5.89 -14.60
CA VAL A 61 8.43 -5.66 -14.42
C VAL A 61 7.89 -6.44 -13.22
N THR A 62 8.30 -7.70 -13.06
CA THR A 62 7.84 -8.52 -11.92
C THR A 62 8.29 -7.95 -10.59
N VAL A 63 9.57 -7.56 -10.46
CA VAL A 63 10.11 -6.97 -9.22
C VAL A 63 9.50 -5.61 -8.94
N LEU A 64 9.25 -4.79 -9.99
CA LEU A 64 8.58 -3.51 -9.82
C LEU A 64 7.13 -3.68 -9.34
N ALA A 65 6.42 -4.66 -9.88
CA ALA A 65 5.06 -4.99 -9.45
C ALA A 65 5.04 -5.50 -8.00
N LEU A 66 5.94 -6.42 -7.64
CA LEU A 66 6.07 -6.89 -6.24
C LEU A 66 6.44 -5.75 -5.29
N PHE A 67 7.34 -4.87 -5.70
CA PHE A 67 7.69 -3.68 -4.93
C PHE A 67 6.49 -2.76 -4.72
N ALA A 68 5.71 -2.50 -5.80
CA ALA A 68 4.47 -1.73 -5.69
C ALA A 68 3.50 -2.37 -4.69
N GLY A 69 3.35 -3.69 -4.70
CA GLY A 69 2.52 -4.42 -3.75
C GLY A 69 3.00 -4.27 -2.31
N ILE A 70 4.30 -4.46 -2.07
CA ILE A 70 4.89 -4.30 -0.73
C ILE A 70 4.69 -2.87 -0.21
N ILE A 71 4.93 -1.86 -1.04
CA ILE A 71 4.70 -0.46 -0.65
C ILE A 71 3.21 -0.23 -0.39
N SER A 72 2.32 -0.75 -1.24
CA SER A 72 0.87 -0.60 -1.09
C SER A 72 0.34 -1.22 0.20
N ALA A 73 0.99 -2.22 0.76
CA ALA A 73 0.62 -2.77 2.06
C ALA A 73 0.73 -1.76 3.22
N PHE A 74 1.45 -0.65 3.02
CA PHE A 74 1.69 0.39 4.05
C PHE A 74 1.37 1.81 3.57
N VAL A 75 1.13 1.98 2.28
CA VAL A 75 0.91 3.26 1.61
C VAL A 75 -0.36 3.16 0.77
N ASP A 76 -1.18 4.19 0.83
CA ASP A 76 -2.40 4.28 0.04
C ASP A 76 -2.20 3.91 -1.44
N ASN A 77 -3.20 3.25 -2.01
CA ASN A 77 -3.19 2.71 -3.36
C ASN A 77 -2.89 3.78 -4.43
N VAL A 78 -3.49 4.97 -4.32
CA VAL A 78 -3.30 6.07 -5.27
C VAL A 78 -1.87 6.58 -5.20
N ALA A 79 -1.38 6.79 -4.00
CA ALA A 79 -0.01 7.24 -3.74
C ALA A 79 1.02 6.25 -4.28
N THR A 80 0.82 4.95 -4.06
CA THR A 80 1.70 3.89 -4.56
C THR A 80 1.77 3.90 -6.09
N VAL A 81 0.65 4.00 -6.79
CA VAL A 81 0.64 4.07 -8.26
C VAL A 81 1.36 5.33 -8.74
N LEU A 82 1.08 6.49 -8.15
CA LEU A 82 1.72 7.75 -8.52
C LEU A 82 3.25 7.73 -8.35
N MET A 83 3.75 6.97 -7.35
CA MET A 83 5.19 6.80 -7.13
C MET A 83 5.84 5.83 -8.11
N VAL A 84 5.20 4.68 -8.34
CA VAL A 84 5.82 3.57 -9.07
C VAL A 84 5.58 3.64 -10.56
N ALA A 85 4.44 4.18 -11.01
CA ALA A 85 4.10 4.27 -12.44
C ALA A 85 5.11 5.09 -13.27
N PRO A 86 5.63 6.24 -12.81
CA PRO A 86 6.66 6.98 -13.56
C PRO A 86 7.92 6.14 -13.81
N VAL A 87 8.34 5.31 -12.85
CA VAL A 87 9.48 4.39 -12.99
C VAL A 87 9.16 3.32 -14.03
N GLY A 88 7.97 2.73 -13.98
CA GLY A 88 7.50 1.77 -14.99
C GLY A 88 7.43 2.35 -16.39
N LEU A 89 6.96 3.60 -16.54
CA LEU A 89 6.92 4.32 -17.80
C LEU A 89 8.32 4.62 -18.35
N ALA A 90 9.25 5.03 -17.50
CA ALA A 90 10.64 5.29 -17.88
C ALA A 90 11.31 4.02 -18.43
N ILE A 91 11.09 2.88 -17.78
CA ILE A 91 11.58 1.58 -18.22
C ILE A 91 10.96 1.20 -19.58
N SER A 92 9.64 1.32 -19.70
CA SER A 92 8.93 0.97 -20.93
C SER A 92 9.43 1.79 -22.14
N ARG A 93 9.66 3.10 -21.94
CA ARG A 93 10.23 3.97 -22.98
C ARG A 93 11.65 3.58 -23.33
N LYS A 94 12.51 3.34 -22.34
CA LYS A 94 13.92 2.98 -22.55
C LYS A 94 14.07 1.65 -23.30
N LEU A 95 13.20 0.70 -23.01
CA LEU A 95 13.23 -0.64 -23.60
C LEU A 95 12.36 -0.79 -24.84
N LYS A 96 11.65 0.28 -25.24
CA LYS A 96 10.72 0.30 -26.38
C LYS A 96 9.64 -0.78 -26.29
N ILE A 97 9.17 -1.09 -25.09
CA ILE A 97 8.05 -1.99 -24.82
C ILE A 97 6.77 -1.19 -24.58
N SER A 98 5.61 -1.85 -24.75
CA SER A 98 4.33 -1.21 -24.43
C SER A 98 4.26 -0.88 -22.93
N PRO A 99 3.90 0.36 -22.54
CA PRO A 99 3.74 0.74 -21.14
C PRO A 99 2.50 0.11 -20.50
N VAL A 100 1.48 -0.23 -21.29
CA VAL A 100 0.18 -0.68 -20.77
C VAL A 100 0.30 -1.93 -19.90
N PRO A 101 0.96 -3.03 -20.31
CA PRO A 101 1.10 -4.20 -19.45
C PRO A 101 1.89 -3.91 -18.17
N VAL A 102 2.86 -3.00 -18.21
CA VAL A 102 3.67 -2.62 -17.04
C VAL A 102 2.83 -1.84 -16.04
N LEU A 103 2.01 -0.90 -16.51
CA LEU A 103 1.10 -0.14 -15.66
C LEU A 103 0.00 -1.03 -15.05
N ILE A 104 -0.54 -1.97 -15.86
CA ILE A 104 -1.51 -2.95 -15.34
C ILE A 104 -0.87 -3.82 -14.25
N ALA A 105 0.37 -4.27 -14.44
CA ALA A 105 1.09 -5.04 -13.42
C ALA A 105 1.22 -4.28 -12.11
N ILE A 106 1.59 -3.00 -12.17
CA ILE A 106 1.66 -2.12 -10.99
C ILE A 106 0.29 -1.95 -10.34
N ALA A 107 -0.75 -1.68 -11.14
CA ALA A 107 -2.11 -1.46 -10.64
C ALA A 107 -2.70 -2.72 -9.97
N VAL A 108 -2.48 -3.90 -10.55
CA VAL A 108 -2.95 -5.18 -9.97
C VAL A 108 -2.21 -5.50 -8.68
N SER A 109 -0.90 -5.28 -8.63
CA SER A 109 -0.10 -5.51 -7.41
C SER A 109 -0.52 -4.59 -6.26
N ASN A 110 -1.12 -3.44 -6.57
CA ASN A 110 -1.61 -2.49 -5.59
C ASN A 110 -2.77 -3.03 -4.72
N LEU A 111 -3.44 -4.10 -5.15
CA LEU A 111 -4.45 -4.80 -4.35
C LEU A 111 -3.88 -5.34 -3.02
N GLN A 112 -2.56 -5.44 -2.88
CA GLN A 112 -1.90 -5.78 -1.61
C GLN A 112 -2.11 -4.73 -0.51
N GLY A 113 -2.58 -3.53 -0.82
CA GLY A 113 -3.02 -2.54 0.17
C GLY A 113 -4.07 -3.10 1.14
N ALA A 114 -4.93 -4.02 0.68
CA ALA A 114 -5.90 -4.69 1.54
C ALA A 114 -5.29 -5.74 2.50
N ALA A 115 -4.01 -6.06 2.38
CA ALA A 115 -3.34 -7.06 3.21
C ALA A 115 -3.12 -6.58 4.65
N THR A 116 -3.02 -5.28 4.87
CA THR A 116 -2.79 -4.69 6.20
C THR A 116 -3.83 -3.63 6.53
N MET A 117 -3.92 -3.31 7.82
CA MET A 117 -4.84 -2.29 8.32
C MET A 117 -4.58 -0.89 7.73
N VAL A 118 -3.32 -0.57 7.41
CA VAL A 118 -2.91 0.80 7.03
C VAL A 118 -2.68 0.99 5.53
N GLY A 119 -2.67 -0.10 4.76
CA GLY A 119 -2.38 -0.03 3.32
C GLY A 119 -3.53 0.55 2.47
N ASP A 120 -4.76 0.49 2.98
CA ASP A 120 -5.93 1.03 2.28
C ASP A 120 -6.95 1.62 3.27
N THR A 121 -7.59 2.70 2.89
CA THR A 121 -8.66 3.33 3.68
C THR A 121 -9.82 2.39 3.96
N THR A 122 -10.14 1.48 3.05
CA THR A 122 -11.18 0.45 3.25
C THR A 122 -10.80 -0.53 4.35
N SER A 123 -9.52 -0.90 4.46
CA SER A 123 -8.99 -1.74 5.53
C SER A 123 -9.02 -1.04 6.88
N MET A 124 -8.70 0.27 6.92
CA MET A 124 -8.81 1.09 8.14
C MET A 124 -10.26 1.15 8.63
N LEU A 125 -11.22 1.40 7.72
CA LEU A 125 -12.65 1.43 8.05
C LEU A 125 -13.13 0.07 8.55
N LEU A 126 -12.71 -1.03 7.92
CA LEU A 126 -13.04 -2.39 8.36
C LEU A 126 -12.48 -2.65 9.76
N GLY A 127 -11.21 -2.28 9.98
CA GLY A 127 -10.54 -2.43 11.26
C GLY A 127 -11.27 -1.69 12.39
N GLY A 128 -11.61 -0.41 12.16
CA GLY A 128 -12.36 0.40 13.12
C GLY A 128 -13.75 -0.18 13.40
N TYR A 129 -14.53 -0.52 12.35
CA TYR A 129 -15.87 -1.07 12.50
C TYR A 129 -15.90 -2.44 13.20
N ALA A 130 -14.94 -3.31 12.89
CA ALA A 130 -14.86 -4.66 13.44
C ALA A 130 -14.06 -4.74 14.75
N GLY A 131 -13.50 -3.63 15.24
CA GLY A 131 -12.63 -3.58 16.42
C GLY A 131 -11.38 -4.45 16.26
N MET A 132 -10.79 -4.45 15.06
CA MET A 132 -9.60 -5.25 14.73
C MET A 132 -8.33 -4.46 15.03
N ASN A 133 -7.32 -5.15 15.55
CA ASN A 133 -5.96 -4.63 15.67
C ASN A 133 -5.15 -4.88 14.40
N PHE A 134 -3.99 -4.23 14.27
CA PHE A 134 -3.09 -4.44 13.13
C PHE A 134 -2.73 -5.92 12.91
N LEU A 135 -2.48 -6.67 13.98
CA LEU A 135 -2.13 -8.10 13.90
C LEU A 135 -3.31 -9.01 13.55
N ASP A 136 -4.55 -8.56 13.74
CA ASP A 136 -5.75 -9.33 13.38
C ASP A 136 -5.87 -9.52 11.86
N PHE A 137 -5.25 -8.65 11.07
CA PHE A 137 -5.14 -8.83 9.61
C PHE A 137 -4.31 -10.07 9.25
N PHE A 138 -3.36 -10.47 10.10
CA PHE A 138 -2.52 -11.66 9.93
C PHE A 138 -3.17 -12.90 10.57
N TRP A 139 -3.62 -12.76 11.82
CA TRP A 139 -4.23 -13.85 12.59
C TRP A 139 -5.41 -13.34 13.40
N MET A 140 -6.61 -13.74 13.02
CA MET A 140 -7.83 -13.37 13.71
C MET A 140 -8.44 -14.59 14.42
N ARG A 141 -8.55 -14.53 15.75
CA ARG A 141 -9.19 -15.59 16.57
C ARG A 141 -8.64 -17.01 16.27
N GLY A 142 -7.33 -17.12 16.10
CA GLY A 142 -6.66 -18.41 15.82
C GLY A 142 -6.79 -18.91 14.37
N LYS A 143 -7.33 -18.10 13.46
CA LYS A 143 -7.45 -18.41 12.03
C LYS A 143 -6.61 -17.45 11.18
N PRO A 144 -6.15 -17.88 9.99
CA PRO A 144 -5.50 -16.97 9.04
C PRO A 144 -6.41 -15.78 8.71
N GLY A 145 -5.85 -14.56 8.84
CA GLY A 145 -6.54 -13.31 8.51
C GLY A 145 -6.53 -12.98 7.01
N ILE A 146 -7.01 -11.80 6.68
CA ILE A 146 -7.14 -11.29 5.31
C ILE A 146 -5.79 -11.27 4.57
N PHE A 147 -4.69 -10.99 5.29
CA PHE A 147 -3.32 -10.97 4.77
C PHE A 147 -3.02 -12.20 3.91
N TRP A 148 -3.29 -13.39 4.41
CA TRP A 148 -2.96 -14.64 3.70
C TRP A 148 -3.75 -14.83 2.41
N GLY A 149 -5.02 -14.39 2.39
CA GLY A 149 -5.83 -14.42 1.16
C GLY A 149 -5.29 -13.47 0.09
N VAL A 150 -4.87 -12.27 0.49
CA VAL A 150 -4.26 -11.27 -0.40
C VAL A 150 -2.92 -11.76 -0.93
N GLU A 151 -2.06 -12.37 -0.08
CA GLU A 151 -0.77 -12.92 -0.49
C GLU A 151 -0.90 -14.08 -1.49
N LEU A 152 -1.92 -14.93 -1.35
CA LEU A 152 -2.22 -15.95 -2.36
C LEU A 152 -2.56 -15.31 -3.71
N GLY A 153 -3.32 -14.21 -3.71
CA GLY A 153 -3.59 -13.41 -4.91
C GLY A 153 -2.31 -12.80 -5.51
N ALA A 154 -1.41 -12.29 -4.65
CA ALA A 154 -0.12 -11.75 -5.05
C ALA A 154 0.78 -12.80 -5.71
N ILE A 155 0.83 -14.01 -5.15
CA ILE A 155 1.57 -15.13 -5.73
C ILE A 155 0.98 -15.49 -7.11
N ALA A 156 -0.34 -15.60 -7.21
CA ALA A 156 -1.01 -15.90 -8.47
C ALA A 156 -0.75 -14.83 -9.54
N SER A 157 -0.82 -13.54 -9.18
CA SER A 157 -0.53 -12.43 -10.08
C SER A 157 0.94 -12.41 -10.51
N THR A 158 1.86 -12.72 -9.58
CA THR A 158 3.29 -12.84 -9.90
C THR A 158 3.56 -13.95 -10.91
N ILE A 159 2.94 -15.10 -10.75
CA ILE A 159 3.04 -16.21 -11.72
C ILE A 159 2.48 -15.78 -13.07
N ALA A 160 1.33 -15.12 -13.10
CA ALA A 160 0.74 -14.59 -14.33
C ALA A 160 1.66 -13.60 -15.05
N LEU A 161 2.30 -12.67 -14.32
CA LEU A 161 3.28 -11.74 -14.86
C LEU A 161 4.50 -12.46 -15.44
N LEU A 162 5.04 -13.45 -14.74
CA LEU A 162 6.17 -14.26 -15.23
C LEU A 162 5.84 -15.01 -16.51
N ILE A 163 4.59 -15.45 -16.67
CA ILE A 163 4.11 -16.11 -17.91
C ILE A 163 3.90 -15.06 -19.02
N LEU A 164 3.28 -13.93 -18.71
CA LEU A 164 2.98 -12.87 -19.68
C LEU A 164 4.26 -12.29 -20.28
N PHE A 165 5.25 -11.99 -19.46
CA PHE A 165 6.52 -11.41 -19.87
C PHE A 165 7.62 -12.45 -20.18
N ARG A 166 7.27 -13.74 -20.36
CA ARG A 166 8.26 -14.81 -20.60
C ARG A 166 9.11 -14.61 -21.85
N LYS A 167 8.57 -13.88 -22.83
CA LYS A 167 9.26 -13.63 -24.11
C LYS A 167 10.16 -12.40 -24.07
N GLU A 168 9.99 -11.52 -23.10
CA GLU A 168 10.74 -10.28 -22.95
C GLU A 168 12.08 -10.54 -22.23
N LYS A 169 13.10 -10.93 -23.04
CA LYS A 169 14.44 -11.26 -22.56
C LYS A 169 15.46 -10.13 -22.72
N GLN A 170 15.02 -8.94 -23.16
CA GLN A 170 15.91 -7.80 -23.33
C GLN A 170 16.60 -7.45 -22.02
N THR A 171 17.91 -7.16 -22.09
CA THR A 171 18.69 -6.77 -20.92
C THR A 171 18.30 -5.36 -20.45
N VAL A 172 18.10 -5.21 -19.17
CA VAL A 172 17.82 -3.91 -18.52
C VAL A 172 19.10 -3.33 -17.98
N SER A 173 19.49 -2.17 -18.49
CA SER A 173 20.54 -1.36 -17.89
C SER A 173 19.89 -0.08 -17.35
N SER A 174 19.55 -0.06 -16.08
CA SER A 174 19.05 1.12 -15.39
C SER A 174 20.15 1.67 -14.48
N LYS A 175 20.39 2.98 -14.58
CA LYS A 175 21.22 3.70 -13.60
C LYS A 175 20.30 4.29 -12.54
N ILE A 176 20.80 4.37 -11.32
CA ILE A 176 20.12 5.04 -10.22
C ILE A 176 20.35 6.55 -10.43
N GLU A 177 19.30 7.28 -10.77
CA GLU A 177 19.37 8.72 -11.04
C GLU A 177 18.68 9.53 -9.92
N THR A 178 17.78 8.90 -9.16
CA THR A 178 17.02 9.55 -8.10
C THR A 178 17.88 9.77 -6.85
N ALA A 179 18.06 11.02 -6.46
CA ALA A 179 18.66 11.38 -5.17
C ALA A 179 17.54 11.49 -4.11
N VAL A 180 17.78 10.88 -2.95
CA VAL A 180 16.88 11.02 -1.78
C VAL A 180 17.08 12.39 -1.19
N THR A 181 15.99 13.10 -0.96
CA THR A 181 16.01 14.47 -0.41
C THR A 181 16.17 14.43 1.11
N ASP A 182 15.48 13.52 1.78
CA ASP A 182 15.49 13.36 3.23
C ASP A 182 15.21 11.90 3.62
N TYR A 183 15.88 11.42 4.67
CA TYR A 183 15.67 10.07 5.21
C TYR A 183 14.68 10.05 6.39
N PHE A 184 14.38 11.22 6.98
CA PHE A 184 13.50 11.33 8.14
C PHE A 184 12.10 10.73 7.89
N PRO A 185 11.43 11.01 6.74
CA PRO A 185 10.12 10.42 6.46
C PRO A 185 10.12 8.89 6.39
N SER A 186 11.23 8.29 5.94
CA SER A 186 11.36 6.83 5.91
C SER A 186 11.45 6.24 7.32
N CYS A 187 12.20 6.90 8.21
CA CYS A 187 12.29 6.51 9.61
C CYS A 187 10.93 6.69 10.32
N LEU A 188 10.22 7.77 10.01
CA LEU A 188 8.88 8.05 10.56
C LEU A 188 7.88 6.97 10.15
N MET A 189 7.88 6.58 8.87
CA MET A 189 7.00 5.54 8.36
C MET A 189 7.29 4.17 9.02
N LEU A 190 8.56 3.78 9.13
CA LEU A 190 8.95 2.54 9.82
C LEU A 190 8.59 2.60 11.31
N GLY A 191 8.76 3.76 11.95
CA GLY A 191 8.36 4.00 13.34
C GLY A 191 6.86 3.83 13.53
N THR A 192 6.04 4.34 12.60
CA THR A 192 4.58 4.19 12.65
C THR A 192 4.16 2.73 12.56
N VAL A 193 4.72 1.97 11.62
CA VAL A 193 4.44 0.52 11.50
C VAL A 193 4.87 -0.22 12.77
N ALA A 194 6.05 0.08 13.30
CA ALA A 194 6.50 -0.52 14.56
C ALA A 194 5.57 -0.18 15.74
N LEU A 195 5.09 1.07 15.81
CA LEU A 195 4.15 1.51 16.84
C LEU A 195 2.82 0.76 16.76
N LEU A 196 2.28 0.57 15.55
CA LEU A 196 1.04 -0.21 15.33
C LEU A 196 1.19 -1.66 15.76
N ILE A 197 2.35 -2.27 15.49
CA ILE A 197 2.66 -3.63 15.96
C ILE A 197 2.70 -3.67 17.48
N VAL A 198 3.39 -2.72 18.11
CA VAL A 198 3.48 -2.63 19.58
C VAL A 198 2.10 -2.39 20.19
N ALA A 199 1.30 -1.49 19.61
CA ALA A 199 -0.06 -1.20 20.05
C ALA A 199 -0.96 -2.45 20.06
N SER A 200 -0.77 -3.36 19.10
CA SER A 200 -1.55 -4.61 19.02
C SER A 200 -1.28 -5.58 20.18
N PHE A 201 -0.19 -5.41 20.93
CA PHE A 201 0.11 -6.21 22.12
C PHE A 201 -0.35 -5.54 23.43
N LEU A 202 -0.80 -4.29 23.37
CA LEU A 202 -1.25 -3.57 24.54
C LEU A 202 -2.75 -3.80 24.78
N PRO A 203 -3.17 -3.98 26.05
CA PRO A 203 -4.59 -4.08 26.36
C PRO A 203 -5.29 -2.73 26.14
N GLU A 204 -6.58 -2.78 25.76
CA GLU A 204 -7.45 -1.62 25.76
C GLU A 204 -7.49 -0.98 27.19
N PRO A 205 -7.45 0.37 27.35
CA PRO A 205 -7.55 1.38 26.29
C PRO A 205 -6.20 1.86 25.71
N ALA A 206 -5.06 1.39 26.22
CA ALA A 206 -3.75 1.89 25.82
C ALA A 206 -3.41 1.59 24.36
N GLY A 207 -3.81 0.41 23.85
CA GLY A 207 -3.64 0.05 22.46
C GLY A 207 -4.39 0.98 21.52
N GLY A 208 -5.66 1.29 21.83
CA GLY A 208 -6.49 2.21 21.06
C GLY A 208 -5.91 3.63 20.99
N PHE A 209 -5.37 4.14 22.09
CA PHE A 209 -4.73 5.47 22.12
C PHE A 209 -3.49 5.57 21.23
N LEU A 210 -2.71 4.49 21.11
CA LEU A 210 -1.51 4.48 20.26
C LEU A 210 -1.83 4.32 18.75
N MET A 211 -3.06 3.89 18.41
CA MET A 211 -3.51 3.75 17.03
C MET A 211 -4.12 5.04 16.46
N THR A 212 -4.46 6.01 17.28
CA THR A 212 -5.00 7.33 16.90
C THR A 212 -3.96 8.41 16.92
#